data_232211f96730a90f8ffe44cf63220f5a
#
_entry.id   232211f96730a90f8ffe44cf63220f5a
#
_cell.length_a   1.000
_cell.length_b   1.000
_cell.length_c   1.000
_cell.angle_alpha   90.00
_cell.angle_beta   90.00
_cell.angle_gamma   90.00
#
_symmetry.space_group_name_H-M   'P 1'
#
loop_
_entity.id
_entity.type
_entity.pdbx_description
1 polymer ?
#
loop_
_entity_poly.entity_id
_entity_poly.type
_entity_poly.pdbx_seq_one_letter_code
_entity_poly.pdbx_strand_id
1 'polypeptide(L)'
;PNLVYCFLKIFFDFKLICVHHSSFRRINNAFIKKIVKYLYSKADAVICISSDMLNDYITQHKNKNGVLVYNPHDLARIKYLSNDINVIDKINSQFDCNLNEISYYTVVGRIIPLKRIETIVESFQNITSDNIKILIVGDGDPKYITAIQGLIKSRNLKDKFVFVGHLSNPYAVIKKSKGVILCSESEGFPNILVEALCLGKPIIASDCISGPREILCINGKLGRNEIIKNEFGILYPVGDALALAKAINYMNENHTTFIGSKIKSRVEEFNIMHIKKKYLSLINCLTK
;
A
#
# COMPACT_ATOMS: atom_id res chain seq x y z
N PRO A 1 0.49 -22.45 0.78
CA PRO A 1 0.89 -23.20 2.00
C PRO A 1 -0.24 -23.34 3.01
N ASN A 2 -0.96 -22.25 3.39
CA ASN A 2 -2.01 -22.29 4.42
C ASN A 2 -3.05 -23.39 4.20
N LEU A 3 -3.58 -23.55 2.98
CA LEU A 3 -4.62 -24.55 2.69
C LEU A 3 -4.12 -25.98 2.85
N VAL A 4 -2.84 -26.24 2.56
CA VAL A 4 -2.20 -27.55 2.75
C VAL A 4 -2.15 -27.90 4.24
N TYR A 5 -1.70 -26.96 5.08
CA TYR A 5 -1.66 -27.19 6.53
C TYR A 5 -3.04 -27.32 7.15
N CYS A 6 -4.03 -26.55 6.67
CA CYS A 6 -5.42 -26.72 7.09
C CYS A 6 -5.98 -28.08 6.70
N PHE A 7 -5.60 -28.62 5.55
CA PHE A 7 -5.98 -29.97 5.13
C PHE A 7 -5.31 -31.03 6.00
N LEU A 8 -4.00 -30.91 6.25
CA LEU A 8 -3.26 -31.83 7.11
C LEU A 8 -3.80 -31.86 8.55
N LYS A 9 -4.29 -30.71 9.06
CA LYS A 9 -4.91 -30.63 10.39
C LYS A 9 -6.17 -31.47 10.54
N ILE A 10 -6.79 -31.94 9.45
CA ILE A 10 -7.91 -32.87 9.51
C ILE A 10 -7.47 -34.26 10.00
N PHE A 11 -6.23 -34.62 9.73
CA PHE A 11 -5.67 -35.94 10.00
C PHE A 11 -4.68 -35.97 11.17
N PHE A 12 -4.11 -34.82 11.51
CA PHE A 12 -3.06 -34.70 12.53
C PHE A 12 -3.45 -33.65 13.57
N ASP A 13 -3.13 -33.93 14.83
CA ASP A 13 -3.34 -32.97 15.92
C ASP A 13 -2.10 -32.09 16.08
N PHE A 14 -2.23 -30.81 15.73
CA PHE A 14 -1.25 -29.75 15.95
C PHE A 14 -1.92 -28.38 15.98
N LYS A 15 -1.31 -27.42 16.65
CA LYS A 15 -1.82 -26.03 16.65
C LYS A 15 -1.43 -25.33 15.34
N LEU A 16 -2.40 -24.68 14.70
CA LEU A 16 -2.23 -24.04 13.40
C LEU A 16 -2.70 -22.60 13.43
N ILE A 17 -1.80 -21.67 13.19
CA ILE A 17 -2.11 -20.26 12.92
C ILE A 17 -1.83 -19.98 11.44
N CYS A 18 -2.85 -19.56 10.71
CA CYS A 18 -2.72 -19.15 9.31
C CYS A 18 -2.67 -17.63 9.20
N VAL A 19 -1.75 -17.09 8.39
CA VAL A 19 -1.71 -15.65 8.06
C VAL A 19 -2.22 -15.45 6.64
N HIS A 20 -3.24 -14.60 6.47
CA HIS A 20 -3.87 -14.33 5.20
C HIS A 20 -3.47 -12.93 4.68
N HIS A 21 -2.83 -12.89 3.50
CA HIS A 21 -2.22 -11.67 2.93
C HIS A 21 -2.97 -11.06 1.75
N SER A 22 -4.10 -11.66 1.32
CA SER A 22 -4.88 -11.17 0.17
C SER A 22 -6.38 -11.22 0.45
N SER A 23 -7.14 -10.27 -0.10
CA SER A 23 -8.59 -10.26 0.09
C SER A 23 -9.26 -11.54 -0.42
N PHE A 24 -10.15 -12.12 0.37
CA PHE A 24 -10.99 -13.27 -0.01
C PHE A 24 -11.94 -12.94 -1.17
N ARG A 25 -12.24 -11.66 -1.41
CA ARG A 25 -13.06 -11.18 -2.53
C ARG A 25 -12.46 -11.53 -3.89
N ARG A 26 -11.15 -11.78 -3.97
CA ARG A 26 -10.45 -12.20 -5.20
C ARG A 26 -10.74 -13.64 -5.62
N ILE A 27 -11.36 -14.44 -4.76
CA ILE A 27 -11.74 -15.81 -5.10
C ILE A 27 -13.08 -15.75 -5.86
N ASN A 28 -13.04 -15.78 -7.18
CA ASN A 28 -14.23 -15.67 -8.02
C ASN A 28 -15.01 -17.01 -8.12
N ASN A 29 -14.34 -18.16 -7.98
CA ASN A 29 -14.96 -19.46 -8.10
C ASN A 29 -15.69 -19.85 -6.79
N ALA A 30 -16.99 -20.02 -6.85
CA ALA A 30 -17.84 -20.34 -5.68
C ALA A 30 -17.49 -21.69 -5.02
N PHE A 31 -17.06 -22.67 -5.80
CA PHE A 31 -16.64 -23.98 -5.28
C PHE A 31 -15.32 -23.86 -4.51
N ILE A 32 -14.32 -23.17 -5.09
CA ILE A 32 -13.04 -22.88 -4.41
C ILE A 32 -13.29 -22.08 -3.13
N LYS A 33 -14.21 -21.11 -3.17
CA LYS A 33 -14.59 -20.32 -2.00
C LYS A 33 -15.14 -21.18 -0.85
N LYS A 34 -15.96 -22.20 -1.15
CA LYS A 34 -16.48 -23.17 -0.16
C LYS A 34 -15.35 -24.03 0.44
N ILE A 35 -14.42 -24.51 -0.40
CA ILE A 35 -13.26 -25.31 0.06
C ILE A 35 -12.38 -24.45 0.97
N VAL A 36 -12.03 -23.23 0.55
CA VAL A 36 -11.21 -22.32 1.34
C VAL A 36 -11.86 -22.03 2.69
N LYS A 37 -13.18 -21.75 2.70
CA LYS A 37 -13.95 -21.54 3.93
C LYS A 37 -13.86 -22.73 4.88
N TYR A 38 -14.08 -23.94 4.36
CA TYR A 38 -14.03 -25.17 5.16
C TYR A 38 -12.62 -25.41 5.72
N LEU A 39 -11.60 -25.29 4.89
CA LEU A 39 -10.21 -25.52 5.32
C LEU A 39 -9.77 -24.50 6.37
N TYR A 40 -10.02 -23.21 6.16
CA TYR A 40 -9.66 -22.19 7.16
C TYR A 40 -10.41 -22.33 8.49
N SER A 41 -11.61 -22.95 8.50
CA SER A 41 -12.32 -23.25 9.76
C SER A 41 -11.61 -24.31 10.63
N LYS A 42 -10.64 -25.04 10.05
CA LYS A 42 -9.83 -26.04 10.78
C LYS A 42 -8.62 -25.44 11.48
N ALA A 43 -8.18 -24.23 11.10
CA ALA A 43 -7.12 -23.54 11.81
C ALA A 43 -7.58 -23.10 13.21
N ASP A 44 -6.67 -23.09 14.19
CA ASP A 44 -6.96 -22.59 15.53
C ASP A 44 -7.13 -21.06 15.50
N ALA A 45 -6.35 -20.37 14.65
CA ALA A 45 -6.55 -18.95 14.36
C ALA A 45 -6.20 -18.61 12.91
N VAL A 46 -6.91 -17.62 12.34
CA VAL A 46 -6.61 -17.03 11.04
C VAL A 46 -6.34 -15.56 11.22
N ILE A 47 -5.10 -15.16 11.05
CA ILE A 47 -4.69 -13.77 11.12
C ILE A 47 -5.07 -13.08 9.81
N CYS A 48 -5.89 -12.05 9.89
CA CYS A 48 -6.20 -11.11 8.83
C CYS A 48 -5.37 -9.84 9.03
N ILE A 49 -4.70 -9.37 7.98
CA ILE A 49 -3.76 -8.23 8.09
C ILE A 49 -4.41 -6.86 7.92
N SER A 50 -5.74 -6.81 7.76
CA SER A 50 -6.54 -5.59 7.77
C SER A 50 -7.93 -5.86 8.34
N SER A 51 -8.60 -4.81 8.84
CA SER A 51 -9.97 -4.91 9.39
C SER A 51 -10.97 -5.30 8.32
N ASP A 52 -10.84 -4.80 7.09
CA ASP A 52 -11.69 -5.19 5.97
C ASP A 52 -11.59 -6.69 5.68
N MET A 53 -10.36 -7.24 5.70
CA MET A 53 -10.14 -8.67 5.50
C MET A 53 -10.74 -9.50 6.64
N LEU A 54 -10.62 -9.02 7.88
CA LEU A 54 -11.22 -9.68 9.03
C LEU A 54 -12.76 -9.68 8.94
N ASN A 55 -13.36 -8.52 8.60
CA ASN A 55 -14.79 -8.40 8.42
C ASN A 55 -15.30 -9.32 7.30
N ASP A 56 -14.61 -9.37 6.16
CA ASP A 56 -14.92 -10.29 5.08
C ASP A 56 -14.81 -11.75 5.53
N TYR A 57 -13.79 -12.09 6.32
CA TYR A 57 -13.60 -13.43 6.84
C TYR A 57 -14.72 -13.84 7.76
N ILE A 58 -15.09 -12.98 8.70
CA ILE A 58 -16.17 -13.27 9.67
C ILE A 58 -17.55 -13.33 8.98
N THR A 59 -17.86 -12.34 8.14
CA THR A 59 -19.20 -12.20 7.54
C THR A 59 -19.45 -13.19 6.42
N GLN A 60 -18.50 -13.31 5.46
CA GLN A 60 -18.67 -14.16 4.29
C GLN A 60 -18.36 -15.63 4.58
N HIS A 61 -17.37 -15.90 5.42
CA HIS A 61 -16.98 -17.26 5.76
C HIS A 61 -17.67 -17.78 7.03
N LYS A 62 -18.31 -16.89 7.83
CA LYS A 62 -18.95 -17.24 9.11
C LYS A 62 -18.00 -17.97 10.09
N ASN A 63 -16.71 -17.81 9.92
CA ASN A 63 -15.69 -18.39 10.79
C ASN A 63 -15.39 -17.44 11.95
N LYS A 64 -15.28 -17.97 13.17
CA LYS A 64 -15.10 -17.18 14.39
C LYS A 64 -13.63 -17.13 14.86
N ASN A 65 -12.73 -17.85 14.17
CA ASN A 65 -11.30 -17.94 14.51
C ASN A 65 -10.42 -16.86 13.82
N GLY A 66 -11.03 -15.80 13.28
CA GLY A 66 -10.34 -14.67 12.68
C GLY A 66 -9.82 -13.70 13.72
N VAL A 67 -8.56 -13.24 13.55
CA VAL A 67 -7.90 -12.28 14.43
C VAL A 67 -7.24 -11.19 13.60
N LEU A 68 -7.38 -9.92 14.01
CA LEU A 68 -6.71 -8.79 13.36
C LEU A 68 -5.29 -8.62 13.90
N VAL A 69 -4.30 -8.85 13.05
CA VAL A 69 -2.91 -8.49 13.34
C VAL A 69 -2.30 -7.88 12.10
N TYR A 70 -1.94 -6.61 12.17
CA TYR A 70 -1.32 -5.88 11.07
C TYR A 70 0.06 -6.41 10.71
N ASN A 71 0.53 -6.06 9.51
CA ASN A 71 1.91 -6.33 9.13
C ASN A 71 2.87 -5.57 10.04
N PRO A 72 3.95 -6.23 10.55
CA PRO A 72 4.94 -5.59 11.37
C PRO A 72 5.89 -4.72 10.55
N HIS A 73 6.23 -3.52 11.07
CA HIS A 73 7.21 -2.62 10.47
C HIS A 73 8.32 -2.30 11.47
N ASP A 74 9.56 -2.47 11.05
CA ASP A 74 10.73 -2.00 11.80
C ASP A 74 10.95 -0.52 11.52
N LEU A 75 10.28 0.32 12.31
CA LEU A 75 10.28 1.77 12.13
C LEU A 75 11.68 2.39 12.30
N ALA A 76 12.51 1.81 13.18
CA ALA A 76 13.89 2.27 13.37
C ALA A 76 14.74 1.99 12.14
N ARG A 77 14.63 0.80 11.58
CA ARG A 77 15.32 0.41 10.35
C ARG A 77 14.89 1.25 9.15
N ILE A 78 13.59 1.51 8.98
CA ILE A 78 13.08 2.38 7.90
C ILE A 78 13.72 3.77 8.00
N LYS A 79 13.74 4.38 9.18
CA LYS A 79 14.36 5.68 9.42
C LYS A 79 15.87 5.66 9.18
N TYR A 80 16.55 4.62 9.63
CA TYR A 80 17.99 4.45 9.39
C TYR A 80 18.30 4.38 7.90
N LEU A 81 17.64 3.49 7.16
CA LEU A 81 17.86 3.30 5.72
C LEU A 81 17.45 4.52 4.89
N SER A 82 16.55 5.36 5.38
CA SER A 82 16.14 6.59 4.69
C SER A 82 17.22 7.67 4.63
N ASN A 83 18.31 7.51 5.37
CA ASN A 83 19.47 8.43 5.35
C ASN A 83 20.57 8.01 4.35
N ASP A 84 20.36 6.92 3.60
CA ASP A 84 21.33 6.43 2.65
C ASP A 84 21.39 7.32 1.40
N ILE A 85 22.39 8.23 1.37
CA ILE A 85 22.64 9.16 0.27
C ILE A 85 23.05 8.43 -1.01
N ASN A 86 23.76 7.28 -0.92
CA ASN A 86 24.24 6.57 -2.09
C ASN A 86 23.12 6.15 -3.05
N VAL A 87 21.93 5.87 -2.52
CA VAL A 87 20.74 5.57 -3.35
C VAL A 87 20.37 6.78 -4.22
N ILE A 88 20.41 7.98 -3.67
CA ILE A 88 20.08 9.21 -4.38
C ILE A 88 21.13 9.53 -5.44
N ASP A 89 22.41 9.43 -5.08
CA ASP A 89 23.54 9.72 -5.98
C ASP A 89 23.56 8.74 -7.16
N LYS A 90 23.26 7.46 -6.90
CA LYS A 90 23.12 6.46 -7.95
C LYS A 90 21.99 6.79 -8.92
N ILE A 91 20.83 7.22 -8.43
CA ILE A 91 19.71 7.60 -9.30
C ILE A 91 20.09 8.86 -10.10
N ASN A 92 20.67 9.88 -9.47
CA ASN A 92 21.08 11.08 -10.14
C ASN A 92 22.10 10.83 -11.26
N SER A 93 22.99 9.86 -11.07
CA SER A 93 23.99 9.49 -12.09
C SER A 93 23.44 8.62 -13.22
N GLN A 94 22.39 7.85 -12.97
CA GLN A 94 21.79 6.92 -13.96
C GLN A 94 20.71 7.57 -14.81
N PHE A 95 20.01 8.54 -14.25
CA PHE A 95 18.90 9.23 -14.89
C PHE A 95 19.27 10.72 -14.98
N ASP A 96 18.97 11.33 -16.09
CA ASP A 96 19.21 12.78 -16.30
C ASP A 96 18.22 13.60 -15.43
N CYS A 97 18.32 13.41 -14.12
CA CYS A 97 17.50 14.12 -13.14
C CYS A 97 18.25 14.24 -11.80
N ASN A 98 18.26 15.44 -11.23
CA ASN A 98 18.76 15.65 -9.88
C ASN A 98 17.63 15.63 -8.86
N LEU A 99 17.48 14.52 -8.13
CA LEU A 99 16.44 14.36 -7.11
C LEU A 99 16.53 15.38 -5.95
N ASN A 100 17.63 16.11 -5.85
CA ASN A 100 17.76 17.19 -4.86
C ASN A 100 17.09 18.49 -5.32
N GLU A 101 16.91 18.67 -6.62
CA GLU A 101 16.42 19.92 -7.25
C GLU A 101 14.98 19.80 -7.75
N ILE A 102 14.51 18.58 -8.00
CA ILE A 102 13.17 18.36 -8.53
C ILE A 102 12.13 18.09 -7.44
N SER A 103 10.90 18.52 -7.70
CA SER A 103 9.72 18.19 -6.90
C SER A 103 9.06 16.92 -7.44
N TYR A 104 8.95 15.86 -6.64
CA TYR A 104 8.38 14.62 -7.14
C TYR A 104 7.53 13.88 -6.08
N TYR A 105 6.57 13.11 -6.58
CA TYR A 105 5.90 12.06 -5.82
C TYR A 105 6.46 10.69 -6.17
N THR A 106 6.46 9.76 -5.22
CA THR A 106 6.88 8.38 -5.48
C THR A 106 5.71 7.44 -5.62
N VAL A 107 5.85 6.50 -6.56
CA VAL A 107 5.01 5.30 -6.69
C VAL A 107 5.93 4.11 -6.49
N VAL A 108 5.71 3.31 -5.43
CA VAL A 108 6.61 2.21 -5.08
C VAL A 108 5.85 0.89 -5.07
N GLY A 109 6.33 -0.10 -5.81
CA GLY A 109 5.75 -1.43 -5.82
C GLY A 109 5.91 -2.14 -7.16
N ARG A 110 5.30 -3.34 -7.29
CA ARG A 110 5.33 -4.09 -8.55
C ARG A 110 4.55 -3.34 -9.63
N ILE A 111 5.14 -3.22 -10.81
CA ILE A 111 4.50 -2.57 -11.96
C ILE A 111 3.64 -3.61 -12.70
N ILE A 112 2.38 -3.72 -12.30
CA ILE A 112 1.39 -4.68 -12.83
C ILE A 112 0.03 -4.00 -12.99
N PRO A 113 -0.89 -4.49 -13.83
CA PRO A 113 -2.19 -3.85 -14.09
C PRO A 113 -2.98 -3.51 -12.83
N LEU A 114 -2.92 -4.36 -11.81
CA LEU A 114 -3.59 -4.13 -10.53
C LEU A 114 -3.17 -2.81 -9.84
N LYS A 115 -1.99 -2.29 -10.16
CA LYS A 115 -1.46 -1.04 -9.59
C LYS A 115 -1.93 0.21 -10.33
N ARG A 116 -2.60 0.05 -11.49
CA ARG A 116 -3.30 1.12 -12.25
C ARG A 116 -2.47 2.39 -12.43
N ILE A 117 -1.21 2.24 -12.82
CA ILE A 117 -0.29 3.38 -13.02
C ILE A 117 -0.80 4.31 -14.14
N GLU A 118 -1.57 3.78 -15.10
CA GLU A 118 -2.24 4.57 -16.14
C GLU A 118 -3.10 5.70 -15.56
N THR A 119 -3.74 5.49 -14.38
CA THR A 119 -4.55 6.53 -13.73
C THR A 119 -3.72 7.77 -13.39
N ILE A 120 -2.43 7.58 -13.05
CA ILE A 120 -1.53 8.71 -12.78
C ILE A 120 -1.20 9.43 -14.08
N VAL A 121 -0.92 8.71 -15.17
CA VAL A 121 -0.63 9.32 -16.48
C VAL A 121 -1.83 10.13 -16.97
N GLU A 122 -3.03 9.58 -16.84
CA GLU A 122 -4.27 10.24 -17.22
C GLU A 122 -4.57 11.49 -16.37
N SER A 123 -4.18 11.50 -15.10
CA SER A 123 -4.42 12.63 -14.19
C SER A 123 -3.64 13.89 -14.60
N PHE A 124 -2.54 13.75 -15.34
CA PHE A 124 -1.71 14.88 -15.77
C PHE A 124 -2.45 15.90 -16.66
N GLN A 125 -3.55 15.52 -17.29
CA GLN A 125 -4.40 16.45 -18.05
C GLN A 125 -5.03 17.56 -17.16
N ASN A 126 -5.14 17.32 -15.86
CA ASN A 126 -5.81 18.21 -14.90
C ASN A 126 -4.89 18.64 -13.74
N ILE A 127 -3.59 18.31 -13.81
CA ILE A 127 -2.59 18.82 -12.86
C ILE A 127 -2.18 20.22 -13.30
N THR A 128 -2.26 21.17 -12.37
CA THR A 128 -2.00 22.60 -12.63
C THR A 128 -0.54 23.00 -12.46
N SER A 129 0.26 22.17 -11.77
CA SER A 129 1.66 22.47 -11.50
C SER A 129 2.58 21.80 -12.52
N ASP A 130 3.36 22.61 -13.26
CA ASP A 130 4.31 22.12 -14.26
C ASP A 130 5.58 21.48 -13.65
N ASN A 131 5.86 21.73 -12.37
CA ASN A 131 7.10 21.29 -11.73
C ASN A 131 7.02 19.94 -11.03
N ILE A 132 5.92 19.19 -11.21
CA ILE A 132 5.73 17.88 -10.57
C ILE A 132 6.26 16.76 -11.47
N LYS A 133 7.07 15.88 -10.90
CA LYS A 133 7.48 14.62 -11.51
C LYS A 133 6.97 13.42 -10.72
N ILE A 134 6.85 12.29 -11.39
CA ILE A 134 6.50 11.00 -10.78
C ILE A 134 7.69 10.08 -10.88
N LEU A 135 8.18 9.63 -9.74
CA LEU A 135 9.24 8.65 -9.66
C LEU A 135 8.65 7.26 -9.40
N ILE A 136 8.77 6.37 -10.38
CA ILE A 136 8.23 5.01 -10.31
C ILE A 136 9.36 4.07 -9.90
N VAL A 137 9.22 3.48 -8.71
CA VAL A 137 10.18 2.57 -8.08
C VAL A 137 9.61 1.17 -8.06
N GLY A 138 10.22 0.26 -8.79
CA GLY A 138 9.81 -1.13 -8.85
C GLY A 138 10.04 -1.73 -10.23
N ASP A 139 9.70 -3.01 -10.32
CA ASP A 139 9.74 -3.80 -11.54
C ASP A 139 8.45 -4.62 -11.64
N GLY A 140 8.19 -5.27 -12.77
CA GLY A 140 6.95 -6.03 -12.91
C GLY A 140 6.73 -6.63 -14.28
N ASP A 141 5.49 -6.56 -14.78
CA ASP A 141 5.10 -7.10 -16.08
C ASP A 141 5.67 -6.26 -17.23
N PRO A 142 6.59 -6.80 -18.06
CA PRO A 142 7.20 -6.04 -19.15
C PRO A 142 6.19 -5.50 -20.16
N LYS A 143 5.10 -6.24 -20.43
CA LYS A 143 4.05 -5.79 -21.36
C LYS A 143 3.30 -4.59 -20.79
N TYR A 144 3.00 -4.62 -19.52
CA TYR A 144 2.33 -3.51 -18.85
C TYR A 144 3.25 -2.29 -18.74
N ILE A 145 4.54 -2.48 -18.40
CA ILE A 145 5.55 -1.40 -18.38
C ILE A 145 5.63 -0.73 -19.77
N THR A 146 5.75 -1.52 -20.84
CA THR A 146 5.79 -1.00 -22.23
C THR A 146 4.51 -0.22 -22.58
N ALA A 147 3.35 -0.73 -22.17
CA ALA A 147 2.07 -0.04 -22.40
C ALA A 147 2.01 1.32 -21.69
N ILE A 148 2.45 1.39 -20.42
CA ILE A 148 2.49 2.64 -19.66
C ILE A 148 3.48 3.64 -20.28
N GLN A 149 4.68 3.19 -20.68
CA GLN A 149 5.66 4.04 -21.38
C GLN A 149 5.12 4.56 -22.71
N GLY A 150 4.38 3.72 -23.45
CA GLY A 150 3.68 4.12 -24.68
C GLY A 150 2.62 5.19 -24.42
N LEU A 151 1.83 5.05 -23.35
CA LEU A 151 0.83 6.02 -22.94
C LEU A 151 1.48 7.36 -22.55
N ILE A 152 2.56 7.33 -21.76
CA ILE A 152 3.34 8.53 -21.38
C ILE A 152 3.87 9.25 -22.63
N LYS A 153 4.41 8.49 -23.60
CA LYS A 153 4.90 9.04 -24.88
C LYS A 153 3.79 9.70 -25.68
N SER A 154 2.64 9.03 -25.82
CA SER A 154 1.50 9.55 -26.60
C SER A 154 0.88 10.82 -26.00
N ARG A 155 1.08 11.05 -24.70
CA ARG A 155 0.62 12.25 -23.97
C ARG A 155 1.70 13.35 -23.85
N ASN A 156 2.89 13.17 -24.46
CA ASN A 156 4.04 14.08 -24.36
C ASN A 156 4.51 14.33 -22.92
N LEU A 157 4.46 13.30 -22.05
CA LEU A 157 4.77 13.41 -20.62
C LEU A 157 6.09 12.75 -20.24
N LYS A 158 7.01 12.51 -21.18
CA LYS A 158 8.28 11.81 -20.92
C LYS A 158 9.13 12.47 -19.84
N ASP A 159 9.17 13.78 -19.80
CA ASP A 159 9.91 14.57 -18.81
C ASP A 159 9.30 14.56 -17.41
N LYS A 160 8.05 14.10 -17.28
CA LYS A 160 7.30 14.03 -16.01
C LYS A 160 7.45 12.69 -15.28
N PHE A 161 7.90 11.63 -15.96
CA PHE A 161 7.97 10.29 -15.39
C PHE A 161 9.38 9.72 -15.44
N VAL A 162 9.87 9.23 -14.31
CA VAL A 162 11.18 8.57 -14.19
C VAL A 162 10.96 7.15 -13.65
N PHE A 163 11.34 6.14 -14.42
CA PHE A 163 11.32 4.73 -14.03
C PHE A 163 12.70 4.34 -13.52
N VAL A 164 12.87 4.19 -12.21
CA VAL A 164 14.17 3.87 -11.61
C VAL A 164 14.44 2.38 -11.45
N GLY A 165 13.45 1.54 -11.80
CA GLY A 165 13.57 0.09 -11.61
C GLY A 165 13.44 -0.32 -10.14
N HIS A 166 13.84 -1.56 -9.84
CA HIS A 166 13.80 -2.10 -8.48
C HIS A 166 14.89 -1.47 -7.60
N LEU A 167 14.49 -1.00 -6.44
CA LEU A 167 15.41 -0.57 -5.38
C LEU A 167 15.25 -1.47 -4.15
N SER A 168 16.35 -2.00 -3.64
CA SER A 168 16.37 -2.73 -2.36
C SER A 168 16.11 -1.82 -1.16
N ASN A 169 16.41 -0.53 -1.30
CA ASN A 169 16.14 0.52 -0.32
C ASN A 169 15.42 1.71 -0.99
N PRO A 170 14.09 1.76 -0.98
CA PRO A 170 13.34 2.90 -1.53
C PRO A 170 13.20 4.07 -0.54
N TYR A 171 13.58 3.90 0.73
CA TYR A 171 13.24 4.84 1.79
C TYR A 171 13.92 6.20 1.65
N ALA A 172 15.15 6.26 1.13
CA ALA A 172 15.84 7.52 0.87
C ALA A 172 15.07 8.37 -0.18
N VAL A 173 14.57 7.69 -1.22
CA VAL A 173 13.77 8.32 -2.29
C VAL A 173 12.42 8.79 -1.74
N ILE A 174 11.75 7.97 -0.94
CA ILE A 174 10.48 8.35 -0.30
C ILE A 174 10.69 9.55 0.62
N LYS A 175 11.75 9.53 1.43
CA LYS A 175 12.05 10.63 2.36
C LYS A 175 12.25 11.98 1.67
N LYS A 176 12.82 12.00 0.48
CA LYS A 176 13.00 13.23 -0.31
C LYS A 176 11.77 13.65 -1.11
N SER A 177 10.83 12.73 -1.37
CA SER A 177 9.63 13.03 -2.15
C SER A 177 8.69 14.02 -1.45
N LYS A 178 7.77 14.60 -2.20
CA LYS A 178 6.64 15.35 -1.66
C LYS A 178 5.62 14.44 -0.96
N GLY A 179 5.53 13.18 -1.38
CA GLY A 179 4.60 12.20 -0.85
C GLY A 179 4.59 10.92 -1.67
N VAL A 180 3.77 9.98 -1.25
CA VAL A 180 3.59 8.69 -1.93
C VAL A 180 2.21 8.63 -2.57
N ILE A 181 2.14 8.18 -3.82
CA ILE A 181 0.89 7.90 -4.53
C ILE A 181 0.67 6.39 -4.61
N LEU A 182 -0.51 5.93 -4.19
CA LEU A 182 -1.01 4.58 -4.39
C LEU A 182 -2.27 4.65 -5.26
N CYS A 183 -2.24 4.01 -6.44
CA CYS A 183 -3.37 4.01 -7.37
C CYS A 183 -3.99 2.62 -7.58
N SER A 184 -3.70 1.69 -6.71
CA SER A 184 -4.09 0.28 -6.80
C SER A 184 -5.61 0.09 -6.86
N GLU A 185 -6.04 -0.93 -7.61
CA GLU A 185 -7.42 -1.39 -7.64
C GLU A 185 -7.79 -2.18 -6.38
N SER A 186 -6.83 -2.90 -5.80
CA SER A 186 -7.02 -3.72 -4.61
C SER A 186 -5.69 -4.00 -3.93
N GLU A 187 -5.69 -3.99 -2.61
CA GLU A 187 -4.56 -4.35 -1.75
C GLU A 187 -4.97 -5.43 -0.73
N GLY A 188 -4.01 -6.00 -0.03
CA GLY A 188 -4.25 -6.71 1.22
C GLY A 188 -4.02 -5.78 2.40
N PHE A 189 -2.81 -5.23 2.46
CA PHE A 189 -2.39 -4.16 3.35
C PHE A 189 -1.18 -3.45 2.69
N PRO A 190 -1.34 -2.23 2.21
CA PRO A 190 -0.29 -1.53 1.48
C PRO A 190 0.82 -1.02 2.41
N ASN A 191 1.85 -1.84 2.66
CA ASN A 191 2.97 -1.53 3.55
C ASN A 191 3.62 -0.18 3.24
N ILE A 192 3.71 0.17 1.97
CA ILE A 192 4.30 1.43 1.51
C ILE A 192 3.64 2.67 2.14
N LEU A 193 2.35 2.61 2.49
CA LEU A 193 1.66 3.73 3.16
C LEU A 193 2.15 3.89 4.60
N VAL A 194 2.37 2.79 5.32
CA VAL A 194 2.95 2.84 6.67
C VAL A 194 4.40 3.32 6.62
N GLU A 195 5.17 2.88 5.64
CA GLU A 195 6.55 3.30 5.41
C GLU A 195 6.63 4.80 5.10
N ALA A 196 5.73 5.32 4.26
CA ALA A 196 5.62 6.75 3.98
C ALA A 196 5.30 7.56 5.24
N LEU A 197 4.29 7.15 6.01
CA LEU A 197 3.95 7.80 7.28
C LEU A 197 5.11 7.76 8.28
N CYS A 198 5.85 6.63 8.35
CA CYS A 198 7.04 6.51 9.20
C CYS A 198 8.12 7.56 8.86
N LEU A 199 8.20 7.94 7.59
CA LEU A 199 9.11 8.96 7.07
C LEU A 199 8.51 10.38 7.07
N GLY A 200 7.32 10.56 7.67
CA GLY A 200 6.62 11.84 7.71
C GLY A 200 6.14 12.31 6.35
N LYS A 201 5.87 11.39 5.41
CA LYS A 201 5.42 11.74 4.06
C LYS A 201 3.91 11.57 3.92
N PRO A 202 3.23 12.59 3.38
CA PRO A 202 1.80 12.50 3.12
C PRO A 202 1.49 11.50 2.01
N ILE A 203 0.26 11.01 2.01
CA ILE A 203 -0.20 9.94 1.15
C ILE A 203 -1.34 10.44 0.28
N ILE A 204 -1.31 10.09 -1.02
CA ILE A 204 -2.46 10.11 -1.90
C ILE A 204 -2.76 8.66 -2.26
N ALA A 205 -3.92 8.13 -1.87
CA ALA A 205 -4.24 6.73 -2.12
C ALA A 205 -5.62 6.57 -2.76
N SER A 206 -5.71 5.61 -3.69
CA SER A 206 -7.01 5.12 -4.16
C SER A 206 -7.79 4.50 -3.00
N ASP A 207 -9.09 4.70 -2.98
CA ASP A 207 -10.02 4.10 -2.03
C ASP A 207 -10.28 2.62 -2.40
N CYS A 208 -9.20 1.86 -2.55
CA CYS A 208 -9.30 0.45 -2.89
C CYS A 208 -9.63 -0.40 -1.66
N ILE A 209 -10.16 -1.58 -1.94
CA ILE A 209 -10.50 -2.55 -0.90
C ILE A 209 -9.24 -2.94 -0.14
N SER A 210 -9.34 -2.87 1.18
CA SER A 210 -8.36 -3.23 2.21
C SER A 210 -7.13 -2.31 2.31
N GLY A 211 -7.04 -1.66 3.43
CA GLY A 211 -5.85 -0.97 3.93
C GLY A 211 -5.83 0.54 3.82
N PRO A 212 -6.04 1.23 2.68
CA PRO A 212 -5.87 2.67 2.61
C PRO A 212 -6.73 3.45 3.60
N ARG A 213 -8.04 3.19 3.65
CA ARG A 213 -8.95 3.84 4.62
C ARG A 213 -8.51 3.62 6.06
N GLU A 214 -8.15 2.39 6.36
CA GLU A 214 -7.75 1.96 7.69
C GLU A 214 -6.43 2.62 8.10
N ILE A 215 -5.41 2.61 7.22
CA ILE A 215 -4.10 3.22 7.51
C ILE A 215 -4.23 4.73 7.68
N LEU A 216 -5.04 5.39 6.85
CA LEU A 216 -5.27 6.83 6.90
C LEU A 216 -6.35 7.26 7.91
N CYS A 217 -7.01 6.33 8.61
CA CYS A 217 -8.11 6.65 9.52
C CYS A 217 -9.21 7.52 8.87
N ILE A 218 -9.52 7.25 7.59
CA ILE A 218 -10.54 8.01 6.86
C ILE A 218 -11.85 7.23 6.80
N ASN A 219 -12.91 7.86 7.29
CA ASN A 219 -14.28 7.39 7.22
C ASN A 219 -15.11 8.23 6.24
N GLY A 220 -16.30 7.76 5.91
CA GLY A 220 -17.24 8.45 5.04
C GLY A 220 -17.37 7.81 3.65
N LYS A 221 -18.36 8.28 2.90
CA LYS A 221 -18.59 7.85 1.51
C LYS A 221 -17.78 8.75 0.58
N LEU A 222 -17.25 8.16 -0.48
CA LEU A 222 -16.48 8.84 -1.50
C LEU A 222 -17.20 8.68 -2.84
N GLY A 223 -17.65 9.80 -3.39
CA GLY A 223 -18.31 9.89 -4.69
C GLY A 223 -17.30 10.02 -5.83
N ARG A 224 -17.81 9.90 -7.06
CA ARG A 224 -17.01 10.13 -8.27
C ARG A 224 -16.49 11.58 -8.32
N ASN A 225 -15.24 11.74 -8.73
CA ASN A 225 -14.52 13.03 -8.81
C ASN A 225 -14.37 13.75 -7.46
N GLU A 226 -14.60 13.07 -6.34
CA GLU A 226 -14.42 13.63 -5.00
C GLU A 226 -13.11 13.16 -4.37
N ILE A 227 -12.68 13.87 -3.33
CA ILE A 227 -11.56 13.48 -2.46
C ILE A 227 -11.98 13.62 -1.01
N ILE A 228 -11.49 12.71 -0.15
CA ILE A 228 -11.59 12.85 1.30
C ILE A 228 -10.17 12.99 1.85
N LYS A 229 -9.96 13.92 2.77
CA LYS A 229 -8.65 14.27 3.32
C LYS A 229 -8.66 14.37 4.83
N ASN A 230 -7.52 14.08 5.42
CA ASN A 230 -7.20 14.34 6.82
C ASN A 230 -5.71 14.62 6.98
N GLU A 231 -5.20 14.64 8.23
CA GLU A 231 -3.80 14.90 8.54
C GLU A 231 -2.80 13.85 8.02
N PHE A 232 -3.26 12.64 7.65
CA PHE A 232 -2.40 11.56 7.13
C PHE A 232 -2.30 11.55 5.61
N GLY A 233 -3.29 12.09 4.92
CA GLY A 233 -3.32 12.08 3.47
C GLY A 233 -4.71 12.26 2.86
N ILE A 234 -4.81 11.83 1.61
CA ILE A 234 -5.99 12.00 0.77
C ILE A 234 -6.39 10.66 0.17
N LEU A 235 -7.70 10.36 0.21
CA LEU A 235 -8.31 9.26 -0.57
C LEU A 235 -9.04 9.81 -1.78
N TYR A 236 -8.99 9.06 -2.89
CA TYR A 236 -9.71 9.30 -4.11
C TYR A 236 -10.31 7.99 -4.67
N PRO A 237 -11.38 8.00 -5.49
CA PRO A 237 -11.99 6.79 -6.04
C PRO A 237 -11.04 6.01 -6.94
N VAL A 238 -11.09 4.68 -6.89
CA VAL A 238 -10.26 3.80 -7.73
C VAL A 238 -10.43 4.14 -9.21
N GLY A 239 -9.30 4.38 -9.91
CA GLY A 239 -9.28 4.66 -11.35
C GLY A 239 -9.82 6.03 -11.75
N ASP A 240 -10.11 6.91 -10.80
CA ASP A 240 -10.61 8.26 -11.08
C ASP A 240 -9.43 9.24 -11.24
N ALA A 241 -9.01 9.45 -12.50
CA ALA A 241 -7.89 10.32 -12.83
C ALA A 241 -8.14 11.80 -12.49
N LEU A 242 -9.42 12.26 -12.59
CA LEU A 242 -9.77 13.64 -12.25
C LEU A 242 -9.69 13.87 -10.74
N ALA A 243 -10.20 12.92 -9.93
CA ALA A 243 -10.08 12.99 -8.49
C ALA A 243 -8.61 12.90 -8.04
N LEU A 244 -7.80 12.06 -8.69
CA LEU A 244 -6.36 11.99 -8.44
C LEU A 244 -5.66 13.32 -8.74
N ALA A 245 -5.97 13.96 -9.87
CA ALA A 245 -5.43 15.29 -10.19
C ALA A 245 -5.80 16.33 -9.12
N LYS A 246 -7.07 16.35 -8.68
CA LYS A 246 -7.52 17.22 -7.56
C LYS A 246 -6.73 16.95 -6.28
N ALA A 247 -6.47 15.67 -5.95
CA ALA A 247 -5.69 15.30 -4.78
C ALA A 247 -4.24 15.79 -4.87
N ILE A 248 -3.59 15.63 -6.04
CA ILE A 248 -2.23 16.10 -6.28
C ILE A 248 -2.15 17.63 -6.19
N ASN A 249 -3.05 18.35 -6.86
CA ASN A 249 -3.10 19.81 -6.80
C ASN A 249 -3.31 20.31 -5.36
N TYR A 250 -4.30 19.75 -4.65
CA TYR A 250 -4.56 20.09 -3.26
C TYR A 250 -3.35 19.84 -2.36
N MET A 251 -2.72 18.67 -2.47
CA MET A 251 -1.54 18.35 -1.67
C MET A 251 -0.34 19.25 -2.00
N ASN A 252 -0.17 19.63 -3.26
CA ASN A 252 0.90 20.52 -3.66
C ASN A 252 0.76 21.92 -3.06
N GLU A 253 -0.46 22.45 -2.98
CA GLU A 253 -0.79 23.75 -2.39
C GLU A 253 -0.75 23.74 -0.86
N ASN A 254 -1.10 22.60 -0.24
CA ASN A 254 -1.32 22.47 1.20
C ASN A 254 -0.36 21.47 1.87
N HIS A 255 0.85 21.29 1.34
CA HIS A 255 1.79 20.26 1.80
C HIS A 255 2.10 20.30 3.30
N THR A 256 2.17 21.48 3.90
CA THR A 256 2.47 21.67 5.32
C THR A 256 1.37 21.16 6.26
N THR A 257 0.13 21.04 5.81
CA THR A 257 -0.99 20.56 6.62
C THR A 257 -0.93 19.06 6.93
N PHE A 258 -0.14 18.32 6.16
CA PHE A 258 0.05 16.87 6.30
C PHE A 258 1.26 16.47 7.17
N ILE A 259 1.88 17.44 7.83
CA ILE A 259 3.03 17.22 8.73
C ILE A 259 2.55 17.42 10.16
N GLY A 260 2.09 16.35 10.81
CA GLY A 260 1.47 16.46 12.13
C GLY A 260 2.03 15.50 13.19
N SER A 261 1.89 15.86 14.45
CA SER A 261 2.30 15.05 15.61
C SER A 261 1.55 13.71 15.71
N LYS A 262 0.33 13.64 15.20
CA LYS A 262 -0.51 12.43 15.19
C LYS A 262 0.03 11.30 14.32
N ILE A 263 0.85 11.62 13.30
CA ILE A 263 1.49 10.61 12.45
C ILE A 263 2.32 9.63 13.28
N LYS A 264 3.04 10.13 14.29
CA LYS A 264 3.88 9.30 15.16
C LYS A 264 3.06 8.26 15.93
N SER A 265 1.95 8.66 16.54
CA SER A 265 1.09 7.73 17.29
C SER A 265 0.45 6.69 16.36
N ARG A 266 0.02 7.11 15.15
CA ARG A 266 -0.56 6.19 14.17
C ARG A 266 0.43 5.13 13.71
N VAL A 267 1.65 5.51 13.40
CA VAL A 267 2.70 4.61 12.91
C VAL A 267 3.12 3.59 13.99
N GLU A 268 3.11 3.98 15.27
CA GLU A 268 3.45 3.05 16.36
C GLU A 268 2.49 1.85 16.46
N GLU A 269 1.26 1.95 15.97
CA GLU A 269 0.33 0.81 15.93
C GLU A 269 0.84 -0.33 15.04
N PHE A 270 1.69 -0.02 14.06
CA PHE A 270 2.30 -0.96 13.10
C PHE A 270 3.73 -1.35 13.48
N ASN A 271 4.27 -0.82 14.59
CA ASN A 271 5.62 -1.12 15.05
C ASN A 271 5.79 -2.61 15.33
N ILE A 272 6.89 -3.19 14.83
CA ILE A 272 7.21 -4.61 15.00
C ILE A 272 7.14 -5.07 16.45
N MET A 273 7.55 -4.21 17.41
CA MET A 273 7.50 -4.55 18.84
C MET A 273 6.07 -4.67 19.35
N HIS A 274 5.17 -3.81 18.87
CA HIS A 274 3.75 -3.87 19.20
C HIS A 274 3.07 -5.11 18.57
N ILE A 275 3.33 -5.34 17.30
CA ILE A 275 2.79 -6.49 16.57
C ILE A 275 3.30 -7.82 17.16
N LYS A 276 4.59 -7.91 17.54
CA LYS A 276 5.17 -9.07 18.22
C LYS A 276 4.39 -9.43 19.48
N LYS A 277 4.01 -8.45 20.31
CA LYS A 277 3.20 -8.70 21.51
C LYS A 277 1.85 -9.33 21.18
N LYS A 278 1.17 -8.88 20.11
CA LYS A 278 -0.09 -9.47 19.65
C LYS A 278 0.07 -10.94 19.22
N TYR A 279 1.15 -11.25 18.46
CA TYR A 279 1.46 -12.63 18.10
C TYR A 279 1.73 -13.53 19.33
N LEU A 280 2.54 -13.06 20.26
CA LEU A 280 2.85 -13.82 21.49
C LEU A 280 1.60 -14.05 22.34
N SER A 281 0.74 -13.04 22.49
CA SER A 281 -0.53 -13.18 23.20
C SER A 281 -1.44 -14.26 22.54
N LEU A 282 -1.53 -14.25 21.20
CA LEU A 282 -2.29 -15.23 20.45
C LEU A 282 -1.73 -16.65 20.64
N ILE A 283 -0.42 -16.83 20.53
CA ILE A 283 0.25 -18.12 20.72
C ILE A 283 -0.02 -18.64 22.13
N ASN A 284 0.22 -17.81 23.15
CA ASN A 284 -0.02 -18.20 24.55
C ASN A 284 -1.47 -18.57 24.85
N CYS A 285 -2.43 -17.94 24.17
CA CYS A 285 -3.84 -18.30 24.30
C CYS A 285 -4.16 -19.67 23.69
N LEU A 286 -3.49 -20.07 22.63
CA LEU A 286 -3.72 -21.32 21.92
C LEU A 286 -2.94 -22.51 22.53
N THR A 287 -1.93 -22.25 23.34
CA THR A 287 -1.07 -23.30 23.98
C THR A 287 -1.44 -23.60 25.42
N LYS A 288 -2.37 -22.84 25.99
CA LYS A 288 -3.06 -23.16 27.27
C LYS A 288 -4.21 -24.13 27.02
#